data_f43deb167dd6baafa4c525d996733e4f
#
_entry.id   f43deb167dd6baafa4c525d996733e4f
#
_cell.length_a   1.000
_cell.length_b   1.000
_cell.length_c   1.000
_cell.angle_alpha   90.00
_cell.angle_beta   90.00
_cell.angle_gamma   90.00
#
_symmetry.space_group_name_H-M   'P 1'
#
loop_
_entity.id
_entity.type
_entity.pdbx_description
1 polymer ?
#
loop_
_entity_poly.entity_id
_entity_poly.type
_entity_poly.pdbx_seq_one_letter_code
_entity_poly.pdbx_strand_id
1 'polypeptide(L)'
;MPKKTKARILHVDDNQDTRLLMAAVLGDAQYGVMTAGSVAEAMQLASEIEFDLFILDIRLDDGTGIDLCRKLREVQPNVGVLYYSAYASDQEQQRALAICGDAYLRKPVGIADLEEAVANLLAKKGIGVAEDSTEETPATQPPA
;
A
#
# COMPACT_ATOMS: atom_id res chain seq x y z
N MET A 1 -4.03 -21.49 -17.75
CA MET A 1 -4.11 -21.01 -16.42
C MET A 1 -3.85 -19.55 -16.34
N PRO A 2 -4.71 -18.80 -15.75
CA PRO A 2 -4.47 -17.36 -15.67
C PRO A 2 -3.27 -17.07 -14.79
N LYS A 3 -2.58 -16.01 -15.14
CA LYS A 3 -1.47 -15.59 -14.37
C LYS A 3 -1.95 -15.03 -13.04
N LYS A 4 -1.35 -15.46 -11.95
CA LYS A 4 -1.71 -14.93 -10.68
C LYS A 4 -1.01 -13.63 -10.43
N THR A 5 -1.70 -12.65 -9.88
CA THR A 5 -1.06 -11.45 -9.38
C THR A 5 -0.51 -11.75 -7.99
N LYS A 6 0.53 -11.03 -7.59
CA LYS A 6 1.14 -11.24 -6.29
C LYS A 6 0.20 -10.83 -5.17
N ALA A 7 -0.35 -9.67 -5.27
CA ALA A 7 -1.26 -9.12 -4.24
C ALA A 7 -2.07 -8.02 -4.88
N ARG A 8 -3.17 -7.65 -4.22
CA ARG A 8 -4.00 -6.54 -4.68
C ARG A 8 -3.70 -5.31 -3.86
N ILE A 9 -3.43 -4.21 -4.56
CA ILE A 9 -3.07 -2.95 -3.93
C ILE A 9 -4.03 -1.87 -4.38
N LEU A 10 -4.53 -1.08 -3.44
CA LEU A 10 -5.29 0.12 -3.76
C LEU A 10 -4.44 1.33 -3.45
N HIS A 11 -4.21 2.16 -4.47
CA HIS A 11 -3.45 3.40 -4.30
C HIS A 11 -4.42 4.57 -4.36
N VAL A 12 -4.39 5.42 -3.34
CA VAL A 12 -5.29 6.55 -3.21
C VAL A 12 -4.48 7.84 -3.21
N ASP A 13 -4.70 8.67 -4.23
CA ASP A 13 -3.97 9.92 -4.39
C ASP A 13 -4.80 10.79 -5.33
N ASP A 14 -4.97 12.06 -5.03
CA ASP A 14 -5.77 12.93 -5.87
C ASP A 14 -5.02 13.41 -7.12
N ASN A 15 -3.73 13.13 -7.22
CA ASN A 15 -2.93 13.50 -8.38
C ASN A 15 -2.96 12.36 -9.41
N GLN A 16 -3.51 12.65 -10.58
CA GLN A 16 -3.69 11.64 -11.61
C GLN A 16 -2.36 11.07 -12.11
N ASP A 17 -1.35 11.93 -12.27
CA ASP A 17 -0.05 11.46 -12.75
C ASP A 17 0.59 10.52 -11.75
N THR A 18 0.45 10.79 -10.46
CA THR A 18 0.98 9.91 -9.44
C THR A 18 0.26 8.54 -9.49
N ARG A 19 -1.06 8.56 -9.69
CA ARG A 19 -1.81 7.31 -9.79
C ARG A 19 -1.36 6.48 -11.00
N LEU A 20 -1.16 7.14 -12.14
CA LEU A 20 -0.73 6.44 -13.35
C LEU A 20 0.65 5.84 -13.17
N LEU A 21 1.57 6.58 -12.59
CA LEU A 21 2.91 6.10 -12.36
C LEU A 21 2.92 4.92 -11.40
N MET A 22 2.19 5.02 -10.31
CA MET A 22 2.13 3.96 -9.32
C MET A 22 1.56 2.68 -9.93
N ALA A 23 0.50 2.80 -10.71
CA ALA A 23 -0.11 1.65 -11.36
C ALA A 23 0.87 0.99 -12.33
N ALA A 24 1.65 1.79 -13.06
CA ALA A 24 2.61 1.25 -14.00
C ALA A 24 3.75 0.53 -13.29
N VAL A 25 4.31 1.16 -12.26
CA VAL A 25 5.45 0.60 -11.55
C VAL A 25 5.08 -0.69 -10.84
N LEU A 26 4.01 -0.67 -10.07
CA LEU A 26 3.61 -1.84 -9.30
C LEU A 26 2.97 -2.90 -10.20
N GLY A 27 2.32 -2.47 -11.27
CA GLY A 27 1.80 -3.42 -12.25
C GLY A 27 2.91 -4.19 -12.94
N ASP A 28 4.03 -3.52 -13.24
CA ASP A 28 5.19 -4.19 -13.81
C ASP A 28 5.75 -5.23 -12.84
N ALA A 29 5.64 -4.99 -11.55
CA ALA A 29 6.05 -5.94 -10.53
C ALA A 29 5.00 -7.03 -10.31
N GLN A 30 3.96 -7.03 -11.13
CA GLN A 30 2.91 -8.06 -11.18
C GLN A 30 1.89 -7.98 -10.04
N TYR A 31 1.81 -6.87 -9.35
CA TYR A 31 0.73 -6.65 -8.39
C TYR A 31 -0.54 -6.27 -9.14
N GLY A 32 -1.68 -6.62 -8.59
CA GLY A 32 -2.96 -6.14 -9.09
C GLY A 32 -3.25 -4.79 -8.49
N VAL A 33 -3.13 -3.72 -9.28
CA VAL A 33 -3.22 -2.35 -8.76
C VAL A 33 -4.51 -1.70 -9.22
N MET A 34 -5.23 -1.13 -8.26
CA MET A 34 -6.36 -0.25 -8.56
C MET A 34 -6.05 1.10 -7.94
N THR A 35 -6.62 2.16 -8.47
CA THR A 35 -6.37 3.50 -7.98
C THR A 35 -7.67 4.22 -7.69
N ALA A 36 -7.62 5.15 -6.74
CA ALA A 36 -8.75 6.00 -6.40
C ALA A 36 -8.23 7.42 -6.24
N GLY A 37 -9.03 8.38 -6.62
CA GLY A 37 -8.64 9.80 -6.53
C GLY A 37 -9.21 10.52 -5.34
N SER A 38 -9.98 9.84 -4.49
CA SER A 38 -10.64 10.50 -3.36
C SER A 38 -10.93 9.48 -2.26
N VAL A 39 -11.26 10.00 -1.09
CA VAL A 39 -11.69 9.17 0.02
C VAL A 39 -12.97 8.40 -0.35
N ALA A 40 -13.92 9.08 -0.98
CA ALA A 40 -15.18 8.44 -1.34
C ALA A 40 -14.99 7.30 -2.30
N GLU A 41 -14.16 7.50 -3.32
CA GLU A 41 -13.90 6.44 -4.30
C GLU A 41 -13.17 5.27 -3.66
N ALA A 42 -12.22 5.55 -2.78
CA ALA A 42 -11.48 4.51 -2.09
C ALA A 42 -12.40 3.65 -1.22
N MET A 43 -13.31 4.30 -0.50
CA MET A 43 -14.25 3.57 0.35
C MET A 43 -15.19 2.71 -0.47
N GLN A 44 -15.63 3.22 -1.62
CA GLN A 44 -16.49 2.43 -2.48
C GLN A 44 -15.77 1.18 -2.99
N LEU A 45 -14.54 1.33 -3.46
CA LEU A 45 -13.78 0.19 -3.94
C LEU A 45 -13.51 -0.81 -2.83
N ALA A 46 -13.18 -0.35 -1.64
CA ALA A 46 -12.88 -1.23 -0.52
C ALA A 46 -14.11 -1.97 -0.01
N SER A 47 -15.30 -1.43 -0.27
CA SER A 47 -16.53 -2.12 0.10
C SER A 47 -16.86 -3.25 -0.85
N GLU A 48 -16.24 -3.29 -2.02
CA GLU A 48 -16.55 -4.28 -3.04
C GLU A 48 -15.40 -5.25 -3.30
N ILE A 49 -14.18 -4.85 -3.03
CA ILE A 49 -12.99 -5.62 -3.40
C ILE A 49 -12.08 -5.75 -2.18
N GLU A 50 -11.56 -6.93 -1.95
CA GLU A 50 -10.58 -7.12 -0.89
C GLU A 50 -9.20 -6.80 -1.40
N PHE A 51 -8.47 -6.04 -0.62
CA PHE A 51 -7.09 -5.66 -0.94
C PHE A 51 -6.13 -6.24 0.08
N ASP A 52 -4.87 -6.30 -0.29
CA ASP A 52 -3.80 -6.76 0.61
C ASP A 52 -3.02 -5.58 1.17
N LEU A 53 -3.02 -4.47 0.46
CA LEU A 53 -2.28 -3.28 0.86
C LEU A 53 -2.98 -2.05 0.37
N PHE A 54 -3.03 -1.02 1.21
CA PHE A 54 -3.47 0.31 0.80
C PHE A 54 -2.25 1.22 0.80
N ILE A 55 -2.08 2.01 -0.27
CA ILE A 55 -1.06 3.06 -0.34
C ILE A 55 -1.81 4.37 -0.39
N LEU A 56 -1.64 5.20 0.63
CA LEU A 56 -2.48 6.37 0.83
C LEU A 56 -1.68 7.64 0.89
N ASP A 57 -2.14 8.67 0.16
CA ASP A 57 -1.65 10.01 0.38
C ASP A 57 -2.31 10.55 1.64
N ILE A 58 -1.63 11.43 2.36
CA ILE A 58 -2.16 12.03 3.57
C ILE A 58 -3.16 13.13 3.23
N ARG A 59 -2.89 13.95 2.22
CA ARG A 59 -3.76 15.05 1.88
C ARG A 59 -4.56 14.72 0.65
N LEU A 60 -5.86 14.63 0.84
CA LEU A 60 -6.80 14.34 -0.24
C LEU A 60 -7.83 15.47 -0.25
N ASP A 61 -8.47 15.70 -1.40
CA ASP A 61 -9.41 16.81 -1.52
C ASP A 61 -10.61 16.66 -0.59
N ASP A 62 -11.05 15.46 -0.32
CA ASP A 62 -12.23 15.22 0.50
C ASP A 62 -11.90 14.60 1.86
N GLY A 63 -10.67 14.71 2.33
CA GLY A 63 -10.31 14.20 3.65
C GLY A 63 -8.83 13.95 3.78
N THR A 64 -8.45 13.20 4.80
CA THR A 64 -7.04 12.88 5.02
C THR A 64 -6.82 11.38 4.90
N GLY A 65 -5.60 11.02 4.55
CA GLY A 65 -5.24 9.61 4.48
C GLY A 65 -5.29 8.92 5.83
N ILE A 66 -5.08 9.68 6.92
CA ILE A 66 -5.14 9.11 8.26
C ILE A 66 -6.57 8.69 8.60
N ASP A 67 -7.54 9.57 8.33
CA ASP A 67 -8.93 9.24 8.55
C ASP A 67 -9.37 8.13 7.62
N LEU A 68 -8.90 8.15 6.38
CA LEU A 68 -9.19 7.10 5.43
C LEU A 68 -8.66 5.75 5.93
N CYS A 69 -7.44 5.74 6.46
CA CYS A 69 -6.86 4.53 7.00
C CYS A 69 -7.78 3.91 8.06
N ARG A 70 -8.26 4.74 8.96
CA ARG A 70 -9.14 4.27 10.03
C ARG A 70 -10.43 3.69 9.48
N LYS A 71 -11.04 4.35 8.49
CA LYS A 71 -12.26 3.86 7.87
C LYS A 71 -12.01 2.57 7.11
N LEU A 72 -10.90 2.49 6.38
CA LEU A 72 -10.58 1.30 5.63
C LEU A 72 -10.36 0.10 6.55
N ARG A 73 -9.76 0.32 7.71
CA ARG A 73 -9.54 -0.75 8.66
C ARG A 73 -10.81 -1.23 9.35
N GLU A 74 -11.86 -0.42 9.32
CA GLU A 74 -13.17 -0.89 9.78
C GLU A 74 -13.76 -1.87 8.79
N VAL A 75 -13.46 -1.70 7.50
CA VAL A 75 -13.98 -2.56 6.45
C VAL A 75 -13.06 -3.75 6.21
N GLN A 76 -11.77 -3.53 6.23
CA GLN A 76 -10.77 -4.58 6.00
C GLN A 76 -9.68 -4.49 7.07
N PRO A 77 -9.90 -5.11 8.23
CA PRO A 77 -9.06 -4.89 9.41
C PRO A 77 -7.61 -5.35 9.29
N ASN A 78 -7.36 -6.34 8.45
CA ASN A 78 -6.04 -6.95 8.39
C ASN A 78 -5.16 -6.43 7.26
N VAL A 79 -5.60 -5.40 6.55
CA VAL A 79 -4.87 -4.89 5.40
C VAL A 79 -3.71 -4.02 5.85
N GLY A 80 -2.58 -4.13 5.17
CA GLY A 80 -1.43 -3.25 5.42
C GLY A 80 -1.71 -1.85 4.89
N VAL A 81 -1.12 -0.85 5.51
CA VAL A 81 -1.27 0.54 5.07
C VAL A 81 0.09 1.21 5.01
N LEU A 82 0.41 1.72 3.81
CA LEU A 82 1.62 2.48 3.55
C LEU A 82 1.21 3.89 3.17
N TYR A 83 1.68 4.89 3.91
CA TYR A 83 1.47 6.26 3.49
C TYR A 83 2.53 6.65 2.46
N TYR A 84 2.13 7.33 1.42
CA TYR A 84 3.04 7.84 0.39
C TYR A 84 2.64 9.29 0.12
N SER A 85 3.36 10.23 0.72
CA SER A 85 2.94 11.62 0.73
C SER A 85 4.14 12.56 0.71
N ALA A 86 3.95 13.75 0.13
CA ALA A 86 5.02 14.72 0.01
C ALA A 86 5.15 15.61 1.25
N TYR A 87 4.04 15.87 1.90
CA TYR A 87 4.02 16.90 2.91
C TYR A 87 3.86 16.32 4.29
N ALA A 88 4.93 16.10 4.97
CA ALA A 88 4.86 15.76 6.38
C ALA A 88 6.23 15.93 6.99
N SER A 89 6.30 16.63 8.10
CA SER A 89 7.49 16.66 8.91
C SER A 89 7.67 15.29 9.55
N ASP A 90 8.84 15.04 10.14
CA ASP A 90 9.06 13.80 10.85
C ASP A 90 8.03 13.60 11.96
N GLN A 91 7.67 14.68 12.63
CA GLN A 91 6.69 14.63 13.69
C GLN A 91 5.31 14.24 13.17
N GLU A 92 4.91 14.79 12.02
CA GLU A 92 3.64 14.44 11.42
C GLU A 92 3.61 13.00 10.94
N GLN A 93 4.74 12.50 10.43
CA GLN A 93 4.83 11.11 10.02
C GLN A 93 4.66 10.17 11.22
N GLN A 94 5.33 10.49 12.31
CA GLN A 94 5.23 9.68 13.52
C GLN A 94 3.81 9.70 14.06
N ARG A 95 3.17 10.85 14.00
CA ARG A 95 1.81 10.99 14.47
C ARG A 95 0.85 10.16 13.62
N ALA A 96 1.02 10.21 12.30
CA ALA A 96 0.17 9.43 11.40
C ALA A 96 0.29 7.95 11.71
N LEU A 97 1.51 7.46 11.89
CA LEU A 97 1.73 6.05 12.18
C LEU A 97 1.22 5.65 13.56
N ALA A 98 1.26 6.58 14.51
CA ALA A 98 0.73 6.29 15.85
C ALA A 98 -0.78 6.13 15.84
N ILE A 99 -1.46 6.84 14.93
CA ILE A 99 -2.91 6.78 14.85
C ILE A 99 -3.37 5.59 14.01
N CYS A 100 -2.73 5.40 12.84
CA CYS A 100 -3.12 4.34 11.93
C CYS A 100 -2.03 4.19 10.89
N GLY A 101 -1.80 2.99 10.40
CA GLY A 101 -0.84 2.77 9.33
C GLY A 101 0.38 2.00 9.80
N ASP A 102 1.09 1.42 8.83
CA ASP A 102 2.22 0.55 9.13
C ASP A 102 3.56 1.13 8.71
N ALA A 103 3.59 1.98 7.70
CA ALA A 103 4.84 2.57 7.23
C ALA A 103 4.57 3.87 6.48
N TYR A 104 5.61 4.63 6.26
CA TYR A 104 5.49 5.93 5.60
C TYR A 104 6.66 6.10 4.64
N LEU A 105 6.36 6.49 3.39
CA LEU A 105 7.36 6.88 2.42
C LEU A 105 7.10 8.33 2.00
N ARG A 106 8.15 9.11 1.93
CA ARG A 106 8.02 10.51 1.52
C ARG A 106 8.27 10.62 0.03
N LYS A 107 7.38 11.32 -0.66
CA LYS A 107 7.55 11.61 -2.09
C LYS A 107 8.69 12.59 -2.29
N PRO A 108 9.46 12.45 -3.36
CA PRO A 108 9.47 11.33 -4.29
C PRO A 108 10.36 10.21 -3.74
N VAL A 109 10.04 8.98 -4.09
CA VAL A 109 10.85 7.85 -3.68
C VAL A 109 11.23 7.06 -4.91
N GLY A 110 12.39 6.45 -4.90
CA GLY A 110 12.84 5.63 -6.01
C GLY A 110 12.01 4.37 -6.15
N ILE A 111 11.96 3.83 -7.36
CA ILE A 111 11.17 2.65 -7.66
C ILE A 111 11.60 1.47 -6.78
N ALA A 112 12.91 1.27 -6.63
CA ALA A 112 13.41 0.15 -5.83
C ALA A 112 13.00 0.28 -4.37
N ASP A 113 13.03 1.49 -3.82
CA ASP A 113 12.64 1.72 -2.44
C ASP A 113 11.15 1.51 -2.24
N LEU A 114 10.35 1.94 -3.22
CA LEU A 114 8.91 1.71 -3.17
C LEU A 114 8.59 0.23 -3.20
N GLU A 115 9.21 -0.50 -4.13
CA GLU A 115 8.96 -1.93 -4.25
C GLU A 115 9.40 -2.68 -3.00
N GLU A 116 10.50 -2.27 -2.40
CA GLU A 116 10.97 -2.91 -1.18
C GLU A 116 10.00 -2.68 -0.02
N ALA A 117 9.50 -1.46 0.12
CA ALA A 117 8.57 -1.14 1.20
C ALA A 117 7.27 -1.93 1.04
N VAL A 118 6.78 -2.04 -0.19
CA VAL A 118 5.58 -2.80 -0.47
C VAL A 118 5.80 -4.28 -0.14
N ALA A 119 6.91 -4.84 -0.60
CA ALA A 119 7.21 -6.25 -0.37
C ALA A 119 7.35 -6.55 1.13
N ASN A 120 8.00 -5.65 1.86
CA ASN A 120 8.18 -5.84 3.30
C ASN A 120 6.85 -5.84 4.05
N LEU A 121 5.95 -4.93 3.69
CA LEU A 121 4.65 -4.88 4.36
C LEU A 121 3.81 -6.10 4.04
N LEU A 122 3.82 -6.54 2.79
CA LEU A 122 3.08 -7.73 2.41
C LEU A 122 3.63 -8.97 3.10
N ALA A 123 4.95 -9.08 3.24
CA ALA A 123 5.56 -10.19 3.93
C ALA A 123 5.16 -10.25 5.40
N LYS A 124 5.08 -9.09 6.05
CA LYS A 124 4.65 -9.04 7.45
C LYS A 124 3.23 -9.50 7.63
N LYS A 125 2.40 -9.35 6.60
CA LYS A 125 1.00 -9.77 6.67
C LYS A 125 0.84 -11.22 6.24
N GLY A 126 1.93 -11.91 5.94
CA GLY A 126 1.86 -13.29 5.50
C GLY A 126 1.47 -13.47 4.05
N ILE A 127 1.53 -12.39 3.25
CA ILE A 127 1.18 -12.45 1.85
C ILE A 127 2.42 -12.79 1.04
N GLY A 128 2.34 -13.79 0.20
CA GLY A 128 3.43 -14.15 -0.67
C GLY A 128 3.67 -13.09 -1.71
N VAL A 129 4.89 -12.60 -1.81
CA VAL A 129 5.21 -11.56 -2.75
C VAL A 129 5.82 -12.14 -3.99
N ALA A 130 6.75 -13.02 -3.82
CA ALA A 130 7.35 -13.70 -4.94
C ALA A 130 6.95 -15.10 -4.84
N GLU A 131 6.52 -15.60 -5.88
CA GLU A 131 6.07 -16.77 -5.86
C GLU A 131 7.02 -17.67 -5.49
N ASP A 132 7.87 -17.71 -5.80
CA ASP A 132 8.76 -18.52 -5.54
C ASP A 132 9.52 -18.33 -4.53
N SER A 133 9.67 -17.82 -4.22
CA SER A 133 10.49 -17.64 -3.29
C SER A 133 10.30 -18.26 -2.20
N THR A 134 9.95 -18.61 -2.39
CA THR A 134 9.84 -18.98 -1.55
C THR A 134 10.36 -19.88 -1.08
N GLU A 135 10.66 -20.02 -1.51
CA GLU A 135 11.15 -20.70 -1.13
C GLU A 135 12.01 -20.71 -0.45
N GLU A 136 12.33 -20.31 -0.60
CA GLU A 136 13.11 -20.31 0.03
C GLU A 136 13.27 -20.20 1.06
N THR A 137 13.06 -20.05 0.97
CA THR A 137 13.16 -19.97 1.84
C THR A 137 13.32 -20.10 2.84
N PRO A 138 13.36 -20.41 2.82
CA PRO A 138 13.43 -20.49 3.76
C PRO A 138 13.91 -20.52 4.60
N ALA A 139 14.09 -20.51 4.27
CA ALA A 139 14.48 -20.52 4.95
C ALA A 139 14.94 -20.23 5.72
N THR A 140 14.98 -20.00 5.40
CA THR A 140 15.31 -19.75 5.96
C THR A 140 15.50 -19.54 7.03
N GLN A 141 15.45 -19.52 7.16
CA GLN A 141 15.50 -19.29 8.08
C GLN A 141 15.87 -19.41 9.05
N PRO A 142 16.11 -19.33 9.25
CA PRO A 142 16.43 -19.43 10.17
C PRO A 142 16.81 -19.54 11.01
N PRO A 143 17.05 -19.65 11.19
CA PRO A 143 17.41 -19.71 12.08
C PRO A 143 17.76 -19.50 12.90
N ALA A 144 17.78 -19.47 13.00
CA ALA A 144 18.14 -19.20 13.80
C ALA A 144 18.42 -19.39 14.17
#